data_e18d7d400305a9b26c193208483cb919
#
_entry.id   e18d7d400305a9b26c193208483cb919
#
_cell.length_a   1.000
_cell.length_b   1.000
_cell.length_c   1.000
_cell.angle_alpha   90.00
_cell.angle_beta   90.00
_cell.angle_gamma   90.00
#
_symmetry.space_group_name_H-M   'P 1'
#
loop_
_entity.id
_entity.type
_entity.pdbx_description
1 polymer ?
#
loop_
_entity_poly.entity_id
_entity_poly.type
_entity_poly.pdbx_seq_one_letter_code
_entity_poly.pdbx_strand_id
1 'polypeptide(L)'
;MSGETGTGEEVAPETTTAASVHGGRPEPGTGHVVGTIVRRELRTVARTPTFFILGAALTAVLLGVAWLGGGLRSGYVPTAVDLLTPLELLVPIVAVAFGYRAVLADQQRGELDVLRTYPVAPWQIVAGVYVGRAVGLAVAVLAPLAVVGGAVAVVDHDTAIIYATHTGADSPLLYARMVVLTVLFALVVLAVAVAISAVASATRSALALAVVALVVLLVGADLALVYGLSVGILGDGSLIHALALSPLSAYRGLVLETAVIVAAGTGPRTAAPLSSLLGLALWWLASLSVATYAVKRA
;
A
#
# COMPACT_ATOMS: atom_id res chain seq x y z
N MET A 1 12.14 77.43 62.74
CA MET A 1 12.20 76.37 63.78
C MET A 1 12.07 75.08 63.00
N SER A 2 13.08 74.21 63.10
CA SER A 2 13.16 72.77 62.89
C SER A 2 12.65 72.25 61.56
N GLY A 3 13.38 71.79 60.59
CA GLY A 3 14.63 71.02 60.62
C GLY A 3 14.26 69.51 60.71
N GLU A 4 14.13 68.86 59.56
CA GLU A 4 14.32 67.37 59.57
C GLU A 4 14.77 66.93 58.15
N THR A 5 16.03 66.58 58.12
CA THR A 5 16.71 65.93 57.00
C THR A 5 16.27 64.47 56.90
N GLY A 6 15.61 64.10 55.81
CA GLY A 6 15.33 62.71 55.49
C GLY A 6 16.32 62.19 54.45
N THR A 7 17.23 61.35 54.89
CA THR A 7 18.22 60.65 54.09
C THR A 7 17.51 59.69 53.10
N GLY A 8 17.66 59.96 51.81
CA GLY A 8 17.21 59.04 50.77
C GLY A 8 18.12 57.81 50.68
N GLU A 9 17.58 56.67 50.96
CA GLU A 9 18.18 55.36 50.75
C GLU A 9 18.02 54.98 49.27
N GLU A 10 19.12 55.02 48.58
CA GLU A 10 19.25 54.67 47.18
C GLU A 10 19.17 53.14 47.07
N VAL A 11 17.96 52.61 46.71
CA VAL A 11 17.77 51.19 46.40
C VAL A 11 18.33 50.93 45.04
N ALA A 12 19.47 50.25 44.97
CA ALA A 12 20.06 49.73 43.76
C ALA A 12 19.09 48.75 43.07
N PRO A 13 18.93 48.82 41.74
CA PRO A 13 18.11 47.84 41.01
C PRO A 13 18.81 46.46 41.03
N GLU A 14 18.21 45.51 41.76
CA GLU A 14 18.58 44.10 41.60
C GLU A 14 18.38 43.67 40.18
N THR A 15 19.48 43.46 39.50
CA THR A 15 19.53 42.87 38.17
C THR A 15 19.20 41.38 38.31
N THR A 16 17.90 41.05 38.34
CA THR A 16 17.45 39.68 38.23
C THR A 16 17.85 39.12 36.88
N THR A 17 19.00 38.47 36.85
CA THR A 17 19.45 37.67 35.68
C THR A 17 18.44 36.54 35.57
N ALA A 18 17.40 36.75 34.76
CA ALA A 18 16.54 35.70 34.27
C ALA A 18 17.41 34.74 33.46
N ALA A 19 17.99 33.78 34.16
CA ALA A 19 18.60 32.63 33.53
C ALA A 19 17.52 31.95 32.67
N SER A 20 17.62 32.17 31.36
CA SER A 20 16.82 31.47 30.37
C SER A 20 17.15 30.00 30.44
N VAL A 21 16.44 29.27 31.29
CA VAL A 21 16.39 27.82 31.27
C VAL A 21 15.60 27.44 30.01
N HIS A 22 16.19 27.66 28.85
CA HIS A 22 15.88 26.93 27.63
C HIS A 22 16.54 25.56 27.77
N GLY A 23 16.05 24.75 28.69
CA GLY A 23 16.25 23.33 28.67
C GLY A 23 15.61 22.83 27.36
N GLY A 24 16.41 22.80 26.29
CA GLY A 24 15.98 22.23 25.03
C GLY A 24 15.48 20.80 25.27
N ARG A 25 14.17 20.62 25.23
CA ARG A 25 13.62 19.26 25.14
C ARG A 25 14.28 18.64 23.92
N PRO A 26 14.92 17.47 24.07
CA PRO A 26 15.53 16.80 22.94
C PRO A 26 14.46 16.65 21.85
N GLU A 27 14.76 17.13 20.64
CA GLU A 27 13.86 16.96 19.51
C GLU A 27 13.52 15.47 19.36
N PRO A 28 12.23 15.11 19.27
CA PRO A 28 11.85 13.71 19.17
C PRO A 28 12.48 13.13 17.91
N GLY A 29 13.30 12.09 18.07
CA GLY A 29 13.97 11.43 16.95
C GLY A 29 12.96 10.97 15.90
N THR A 30 13.35 11.02 14.63
CA THR A 30 12.53 10.66 13.46
C THR A 30 11.73 9.36 13.67
N GLY A 31 12.37 8.33 14.22
CA GLY A 31 11.72 7.04 14.47
C GLY A 31 10.58 7.11 15.49
N HIS A 32 10.70 7.97 16.49
CA HIS A 32 9.66 8.19 17.50
C HIS A 32 8.42 8.86 16.90
N VAL A 33 8.62 9.87 16.06
CA VAL A 33 7.53 10.59 15.35
C VAL A 33 6.77 9.62 14.45
N VAL A 34 7.47 8.95 13.54
CA VAL A 34 6.87 7.98 12.60
C VAL A 34 6.16 6.86 13.38
N GLY A 35 6.80 6.30 14.41
CA GLY A 35 6.22 5.23 15.23
C GLY A 35 4.91 5.66 15.94
N THR A 36 4.83 6.90 16.39
CA THR A 36 3.61 7.44 17.01
C THR A 36 2.46 7.53 16.01
N ILE A 37 2.74 8.02 14.78
CA ILE A 37 1.75 8.11 13.70
C ILE A 37 1.30 6.70 13.29
N VAL A 38 2.24 5.76 13.08
CA VAL A 38 1.93 4.36 12.75
C VAL A 38 1.00 3.74 13.81
N ARG A 39 1.31 3.91 15.09
CA ARG A 39 0.48 3.38 16.19
C ARG A 39 -0.93 3.97 16.18
N ARG A 40 -1.07 5.26 15.88
CA ARG A 40 -2.36 5.94 15.73
C ARG A 40 -3.17 5.31 14.59
N GLU A 41 -2.54 5.15 13.41
CA GLU A 41 -3.19 4.57 12.24
C GLU A 41 -3.61 3.11 12.46
N LEU A 42 -2.75 2.30 13.08
CA LEU A 42 -3.09 0.92 13.41
C LEU A 42 -4.30 0.82 14.34
N ARG A 43 -4.40 1.71 15.34
CA ARG A 43 -5.59 1.77 16.21
C ARG A 43 -6.83 2.18 15.44
N THR A 44 -6.70 3.11 14.50
CA THR A 44 -7.81 3.55 13.63
C THR A 44 -8.30 2.38 12.77
N VAL A 45 -7.40 1.67 12.09
CA VAL A 45 -7.72 0.48 11.30
C VAL A 45 -8.39 -0.59 12.16
N ALA A 46 -7.81 -0.92 13.32
CA ALA A 46 -8.34 -1.95 14.23
C ALA A 46 -9.71 -1.62 14.84
N ARG A 47 -10.10 -0.34 14.89
CA ARG A 47 -11.39 0.10 15.42
C ARG A 47 -12.45 0.34 14.34
N THR A 48 -12.08 0.28 13.06
CA THR A 48 -12.99 0.55 11.95
C THR A 48 -13.57 -0.75 11.41
N PRO A 49 -14.86 -1.06 11.66
CA PRO A 49 -15.46 -2.34 11.28
C PRO A 49 -15.46 -2.57 9.76
N THR A 50 -15.47 -1.50 8.96
CA THR A 50 -15.42 -1.58 7.49
C THR A 50 -14.24 -2.40 6.98
N PHE A 51 -13.06 -2.32 7.61
CA PHE A 51 -11.89 -3.07 7.18
C PHE A 51 -12.03 -4.58 7.45
N PHE A 52 -12.68 -4.96 8.56
CA PHE A 52 -13.00 -6.36 8.85
C PHE A 52 -14.06 -6.91 7.89
N ILE A 53 -15.07 -6.11 7.55
CA ILE A 53 -16.10 -6.49 6.56
C ILE A 53 -15.45 -6.70 5.19
N LEU A 54 -14.55 -5.81 4.76
CA LEU A 54 -13.80 -5.97 3.51
C LEU A 54 -12.94 -7.24 3.51
N GLY A 55 -12.22 -7.51 4.60
CA GLY A 55 -11.44 -8.73 4.75
C GLY A 55 -12.30 -10.00 4.72
N ALA A 56 -13.43 -9.99 5.42
CA ALA A 56 -14.38 -11.11 5.43
C ALA A 56 -15.01 -11.32 4.04
N ALA A 57 -15.41 -10.24 3.37
CA ALA A 57 -15.95 -10.30 2.01
C ALA A 57 -14.91 -10.86 1.02
N LEU A 58 -13.67 -10.37 1.11
CA LEU A 58 -12.56 -10.89 0.30
C LEU A 58 -12.34 -12.39 0.56
N THR A 59 -12.34 -12.81 1.83
CA THR A 59 -12.22 -14.22 2.21
C THR A 59 -13.33 -15.06 1.58
N ALA A 60 -14.58 -14.62 1.69
CA ALA A 60 -15.72 -15.32 1.14
C ALA A 60 -15.65 -15.47 -0.38
N VAL A 61 -15.26 -14.38 -1.08
CA VAL A 61 -15.12 -14.40 -2.55
C VAL A 61 -13.98 -15.32 -2.97
N LEU A 62 -12.78 -15.21 -2.36
CA LEU A 62 -11.63 -16.02 -2.74
C LEU A 62 -11.85 -17.51 -2.44
N LEU A 63 -12.46 -17.85 -1.30
CA LEU A 63 -12.87 -19.24 -1.01
C LEU A 63 -13.93 -19.73 -2.00
N GLY A 64 -14.92 -18.90 -2.32
CA GLY A 64 -15.94 -19.24 -3.31
C GLY A 64 -15.35 -19.53 -4.68
N VAL A 65 -14.43 -18.67 -5.16
CA VAL A 65 -13.74 -18.87 -6.45
C VAL A 65 -12.90 -20.14 -6.42
N ALA A 66 -12.08 -20.34 -5.39
CA ALA A 66 -11.23 -21.53 -5.28
C ALA A 66 -12.05 -22.84 -5.16
N TRP A 67 -13.22 -22.77 -4.52
CA TRP A 67 -14.15 -23.92 -4.42
C TRP A 67 -14.83 -24.20 -5.77
N LEU A 68 -15.43 -23.19 -6.40
CA LEU A 68 -16.18 -23.33 -7.65
C LEU A 68 -15.27 -23.59 -8.86
N GLY A 69 -14.05 -23.01 -8.88
CA GLY A 69 -13.04 -23.25 -9.90
C GLY A 69 -12.39 -24.64 -9.81
N GLY A 70 -12.56 -25.33 -8.67
CA GLY A 70 -11.97 -26.64 -8.45
C GLY A 70 -10.51 -26.60 -7.95
N GLY A 71 -9.91 -25.43 -7.86
CA GLY A 71 -8.52 -25.23 -7.42
C GLY A 71 -8.24 -25.84 -6.06
N LEU A 72 -9.18 -25.75 -5.09
CA LEU A 72 -9.03 -26.35 -3.76
C LEU A 72 -8.75 -27.85 -3.77
N ARG A 73 -9.27 -28.58 -4.76
CA ARG A 73 -9.08 -30.04 -4.93
C ARG A 73 -7.90 -30.38 -5.83
N SER A 74 -7.46 -29.41 -6.65
CA SER A 74 -6.41 -29.61 -7.65
C SER A 74 -5.01 -29.25 -7.14
N GLY A 75 -4.91 -28.55 -6.02
CA GLY A 75 -3.64 -28.17 -5.40
C GLY A 75 -3.37 -26.66 -5.34
N TYR A 76 -2.19 -26.30 -4.89
CA TYR A 76 -1.78 -24.91 -4.63
C TYR A 76 -1.63 -24.08 -5.90
N VAL A 77 -0.99 -24.63 -6.95
CA VAL A 77 -0.75 -23.91 -8.20
C VAL A 77 -2.02 -23.68 -8.98
N PRO A 78 -2.91 -24.68 -9.18
CA PRO A 78 -4.23 -24.45 -9.77
C PRO A 78 -5.05 -23.41 -9.00
N THR A 79 -5.06 -23.47 -7.66
CA THR A 79 -5.70 -22.47 -6.82
C THR A 79 -5.11 -21.07 -7.08
N ALA A 80 -3.79 -20.93 -7.20
CA ALA A 80 -3.15 -19.66 -7.49
C ALA A 80 -3.60 -19.08 -8.86
N VAL A 81 -3.78 -19.94 -9.86
CA VAL A 81 -4.27 -19.53 -11.19
C VAL A 81 -5.74 -19.09 -11.12
N ASP A 82 -6.60 -19.84 -10.43
CA ASP A 82 -8.02 -19.48 -10.25
C ASP A 82 -8.17 -18.14 -9.53
N LEU A 83 -7.30 -17.87 -8.55
CA LEU A 83 -7.34 -16.64 -7.76
C LEU A 83 -6.73 -15.42 -8.47
N LEU A 84 -5.93 -15.59 -9.53
CA LEU A 84 -5.19 -14.49 -10.15
C LEU A 84 -6.13 -13.37 -10.61
N THR A 85 -7.14 -13.70 -11.41
CA THR A 85 -8.11 -12.72 -11.94
C THR A 85 -8.90 -11.99 -10.84
N PRO A 86 -9.51 -12.68 -9.87
CA PRO A 86 -10.19 -11.97 -8.78
C PRO A 86 -9.25 -11.13 -7.92
N LEU A 87 -7.99 -11.54 -7.70
CA LEU A 87 -7.01 -10.75 -6.97
C LEU A 87 -6.63 -9.47 -7.73
N GLU A 88 -6.46 -9.55 -9.04
CA GLU A 88 -6.18 -8.39 -9.90
C GLU A 88 -7.24 -7.30 -9.79
N LEU A 89 -8.50 -7.67 -9.57
CA LEU A 89 -9.60 -6.73 -9.42
C LEU A 89 -9.83 -6.31 -7.97
N LEU A 90 -9.91 -7.26 -7.05
CA LEU A 90 -10.36 -7.00 -5.68
C LEU A 90 -9.27 -6.35 -4.82
N VAL A 91 -7.99 -6.72 -5.03
CA VAL A 91 -6.88 -6.17 -4.25
C VAL A 91 -6.74 -4.66 -4.46
N PRO A 92 -6.76 -4.11 -5.69
CA PRO A 92 -6.77 -2.65 -5.90
C PRO A 92 -7.97 -1.96 -5.25
N ILE A 93 -9.16 -2.53 -5.31
CA ILE A 93 -10.36 -1.96 -4.68
C ILE A 93 -10.18 -1.87 -3.16
N VAL A 94 -9.71 -2.96 -2.53
CA VAL A 94 -9.44 -2.98 -1.09
C VAL A 94 -8.33 -1.99 -0.72
N ALA A 95 -7.22 -1.97 -1.48
CA ALA A 95 -6.11 -1.05 -1.24
C ALA A 95 -6.55 0.42 -1.32
N VAL A 96 -7.36 0.77 -2.32
CA VAL A 96 -7.96 2.11 -2.44
C VAL A 96 -8.87 2.41 -1.27
N ALA A 97 -9.70 1.47 -0.82
CA ALA A 97 -10.57 1.66 0.35
C ALA A 97 -9.76 1.96 1.62
N PHE A 98 -8.57 1.38 1.77
CA PHE A 98 -7.66 1.68 2.88
C PHE A 98 -6.99 3.05 2.75
N GLY A 99 -6.73 3.55 1.53
CA GLY A 99 -5.87 4.70 1.26
C GLY A 99 -6.57 6.01 0.93
N TYR A 100 -7.73 6.02 0.26
CA TYR A 100 -8.33 7.21 -0.39
C TYR A 100 -8.66 8.38 0.55
N ARG A 101 -8.78 8.15 1.84
CA ARG A 101 -9.01 9.17 2.87
C ARG A 101 -7.91 9.25 3.92
N ALA A 102 -6.80 8.55 3.75
CA ALA A 102 -5.79 8.38 4.77
C ALA A 102 -5.16 9.72 5.23
N VAL A 103 -4.85 10.61 4.30
CA VAL A 103 -4.31 11.96 4.56
C VAL A 103 -5.43 13.01 4.60
N LEU A 104 -6.40 12.90 3.69
CA LEU A 104 -7.51 13.83 3.59
C LEU A 104 -8.32 13.97 4.88
N ALA A 105 -8.52 12.86 5.60
CA ALA A 105 -9.23 12.90 6.88
C ALA A 105 -8.52 13.75 7.93
N ASP A 106 -7.19 13.72 7.97
CA ASP A 106 -6.38 14.53 8.87
C ASP A 106 -6.39 16.01 8.45
N GLN A 107 -6.38 16.29 7.13
CA GLN A 107 -6.56 17.65 6.61
C GLN A 107 -7.93 18.25 7.01
N GLN A 108 -9.00 17.47 6.79
CA GLN A 108 -10.37 17.93 7.10
C GLN A 108 -10.63 18.15 8.59
N ARG A 109 -9.88 17.49 9.47
CA ARG A 109 -9.94 17.68 10.93
C ARG A 109 -9.01 18.78 11.45
N GLY A 110 -8.20 19.41 10.58
CA GLY A 110 -7.19 20.38 10.98
C GLY A 110 -6.01 19.77 11.74
N GLU A 111 -5.88 18.45 11.79
CA GLU A 111 -4.77 17.76 12.48
C GLU A 111 -3.42 18.05 11.81
N LEU A 112 -3.40 18.24 10.49
CA LEU A 112 -2.17 18.60 9.77
C LEU A 112 -1.67 20.01 10.14
N ASP A 113 -2.57 20.96 10.40
CA ASP A 113 -2.20 22.31 10.81
C ASP A 113 -1.54 22.28 12.19
N VAL A 114 -2.06 21.46 13.10
CA VAL A 114 -1.43 21.24 14.41
C VAL A 114 -0.09 20.55 14.27
N LEU A 115 0.04 19.51 13.41
CA LEU A 115 1.30 18.83 13.21
C LEU A 115 2.39 19.74 12.63
N ARG A 116 2.02 20.77 11.86
CA ARG A 116 2.96 21.76 11.30
C ARG A 116 3.54 22.72 12.33
N THR A 117 2.89 22.88 13.49
CA THR A 117 3.47 23.66 14.61
C THR A 117 4.61 22.92 15.30
N TYR A 118 4.77 21.63 15.04
CA TYR A 118 5.86 20.80 15.53
C TYR A 118 6.95 20.65 14.46
N PRO A 119 8.21 20.40 14.82
CA PRO A 119 9.29 20.15 13.87
C PRO A 119 9.19 18.77 13.23
N VAL A 120 8.11 18.53 12.47
CA VAL A 120 7.82 17.26 11.79
C VAL A 120 7.91 17.47 10.29
N ALA A 121 8.77 16.72 9.61
CA ALA A 121 8.91 16.81 8.16
C ALA A 121 7.70 16.15 7.43
N PRO A 122 7.23 16.70 6.29
CA PRO A 122 6.09 16.18 5.55
C PRO A 122 6.21 14.69 5.19
N TRP A 123 7.42 14.23 4.86
CA TRP A 123 7.66 12.82 4.55
C TRP A 123 7.46 11.89 5.76
N GLN A 124 7.69 12.36 6.99
CA GLN A 124 7.47 11.59 8.22
C GLN A 124 5.97 11.34 8.44
N ILE A 125 5.15 12.34 8.13
CA ILE A 125 3.68 12.23 8.19
C ILE A 125 3.21 11.20 7.17
N VAL A 126 3.61 11.36 5.90
CA VAL A 126 3.21 10.43 4.83
C VAL A 126 3.71 9.02 5.10
N ALA A 127 4.97 8.85 5.52
CA ALA A 127 5.52 7.54 5.85
C ALA A 127 4.78 6.89 7.02
N GLY A 128 4.47 7.63 8.09
CA GLY A 128 3.73 7.13 9.24
C GLY A 128 2.33 6.66 8.87
N VAL A 129 1.59 7.49 8.11
CA VAL A 129 0.25 7.15 7.62
C VAL A 129 0.31 5.94 6.69
N TYR A 130 1.24 5.95 5.72
CA TYR A 130 1.41 4.86 4.76
C TYR A 130 1.71 3.53 5.46
N VAL A 131 2.70 3.49 6.34
CA VAL A 131 3.10 2.26 7.05
C VAL A 131 1.97 1.74 7.94
N GLY A 132 1.26 2.62 8.68
CA GLY A 132 0.13 2.22 9.49
C GLY A 132 -1.00 1.58 8.67
N ARG A 133 -1.33 2.16 7.50
CA ARG A 133 -2.33 1.61 6.57
C ARG A 133 -1.82 0.35 5.86
N ALA A 134 -0.53 0.29 5.52
CA ALA A 134 0.11 -0.84 4.88
C ALA A 134 0.03 -2.11 5.74
N VAL A 135 0.28 -2.00 7.04
CA VAL A 135 0.13 -3.13 7.97
C VAL A 135 -1.32 -3.64 8.01
N GLY A 136 -2.29 -2.72 8.12
CA GLY A 136 -3.71 -3.09 8.11
C GLY A 136 -4.14 -3.77 6.79
N LEU A 137 -3.72 -3.21 5.66
CA LEU A 137 -3.99 -3.78 4.34
C LEU A 137 -3.30 -5.15 4.16
N ALA A 138 -2.04 -5.27 4.59
CA ALA A 138 -1.32 -6.54 4.53
C ALA A 138 -2.07 -7.63 5.30
N VAL A 139 -2.57 -7.35 6.49
CA VAL A 139 -3.41 -8.28 7.25
C VAL A 139 -4.70 -8.60 6.51
N ALA A 140 -5.39 -7.59 5.94
CA ALA A 140 -6.64 -7.77 5.21
C ALA A 140 -6.49 -8.60 3.92
N VAL A 141 -5.29 -8.66 3.33
CA VAL A 141 -4.97 -9.47 2.15
C VAL A 141 -4.39 -10.83 2.54
N LEU A 142 -3.47 -10.86 3.52
CA LEU A 142 -2.82 -12.10 3.95
C LEU A 142 -3.79 -13.06 4.62
N ALA A 143 -4.72 -12.57 5.47
CA ALA A 143 -5.63 -13.45 6.19
C ALA A 143 -6.54 -14.25 5.25
N PRO A 144 -7.24 -13.66 4.24
CA PRO A 144 -7.98 -14.42 3.24
C PRO A 144 -7.14 -15.45 2.50
N LEU A 145 -5.95 -15.05 2.03
CA LEU A 145 -5.06 -15.93 1.28
C LEU A 145 -4.53 -17.07 2.15
N ALA A 146 -4.24 -16.82 3.43
CA ALA A 146 -3.86 -17.86 4.39
C ALA A 146 -5.00 -18.85 4.64
N VAL A 147 -6.26 -18.35 4.73
CA VAL A 147 -7.43 -19.22 4.87
C VAL A 147 -7.60 -20.11 3.65
N VAL A 148 -7.48 -19.58 2.42
CA VAL A 148 -7.55 -20.37 1.19
C VAL A 148 -6.41 -21.38 1.13
N GLY A 149 -5.16 -20.96 1.40
CA GLY A 149 -4.00 -21.86 1.42
C GLY A 149 -4.13 -22.97 2.47
N GLY A 150 -4.70 -22.67 3.64
CA GLY A 150 -5.04 -23.65 4.66
C GLY A 150 -6.16 -24.60 4.22
N ALA A 151 -7.16 -24.10 3.49
CA ALA A 151 -8.21 -24.94 2.94
C ALA A 151 -7.66 -25.94 1.90
N VAL A 152 -6.73 -25.50 1.03
CA VAL A 152 -6.03 -26.40 0.10
C VAL A 152 -5.28 -27.48 0.86
N ALA A 153 -4.62 -27.15 1.99
CA ALA A 153 -3.84 -28.13 2.76
C ALA A 153 -4.68 -29.25 3.40
N VAL A 154 -5.98 -29.01 3.67
CA VAL A 154 -6.84 -29.98 4.39
C VAL A 154 -7.87 -30.68 3.51
N VAL A 155 -8.05 -30.22 2.26
CA VAL A 155 -8.95 -30.87 1.30
C VAL A 155 -8.21 -32.02 0.63
N ASP A 156 -8.87 -33.18 0.48
CA ASP A 156 -8.32 -34.30 -0.25
C ASP A 156 -8.12 -33.92 -1.73
N HIS A 157 -6.90 -34.15 -2.23
CA HIS A 157 -6.56 -33.84 -3.60
C HIS A 157 -6.99 -34.98 -4.52
N ASP A 158 -7.88 -34.70 -5.45
CA ASP A 158 -8.22 -35.63 -6.53
C ASP A 158 -7.06 -35.68 -7.54
N THR A 159 -6.35 -36.81 -7.57
CA THR A 159 -5.26 -37.07 -8.52
C THR A 159 -5.70 -37.19 -9.97
N ALA A 160 -7.00 -37.08 -10.25
CA ALA A 160 -7.63 -37.44 -11.52
C ALA A 160 -8.07 -36.23 -12.39
N ILE A 161 -7.68 -34.97 -12.07
CA ILE A 161 -8.18 -33.80 -12.83
C ILE A 161 -7.22 -33.40 -13.94
N ILE A 162 -7.73 -33.43 -15.10
CA ILE A 162 -7.37 -33.19 -16.51
C ILE A 162 -6.45 -32.00 -16.83
N TYR A 163 -5.99 -31.23 -15.87
CA TYR A 163 -4.97 -30.18 -16.11
C TYR A 163 -3.53 -30.70 -16.07
N ALA A 164 -3.34 -31.98 -15.78
CA ALA A 164 -2.03 -32.61 -15.68
C ALA A 164 -1.56 -33.22 -17.00
N THR A 165 -1.51 -32.44 -18.07
CA THR A 165 -0.66 -32.81 -19.22
C THR A 165 0.82 -32.48 -18.95
N HIS A 166 1.13 -31.82 -17.84
CA HIS A 166 2.48 -31.53 -17.38
C HIS A 166 2.61 -32.00 -15.93
N THR A 167 3.62 -32.82 -15.66
CA THR A 167 4.06 -33.23 -14.33
C THR A 167 4.71 -32.05 -13.60
N GLY A 168 3.94 -30.99 -13.38
CA GLY A 168 4.35 -29.81 -12.64
C GLY A 168 4.38 -30.11 -11.14
N ALA A 169 5.41 -29.64 -10.46
CA ALA A 169 5.48 -29.79 -9.01
C ALA A 169 4.50 -28.83 -8.34
N ASP A 170 3.38 -29.36 -7.82
CA ASP A 170 2.53 -28.59 -6.92
C ASP A 170 3.29 -28.30 -5.62
N SER A 171 3.33 -27.05 -5.19
CA SER A 171 4.11 -26.66 -4.04
C SER A 171 3.47 -25.48 -3.30
N PRO A 172 3.31 -25.58 -1.98
CA PRO A 172 2.86 -24.46 -1.15
C PRO A 172 3.80 -23.25 -1.25
N LEU A 173 5.09 -23.44 -1.60
CA LEU A 173 6.05 -22.36 -1.80
C LEU A 173 5.68 -21.50 -3.02
N LEU A 174 5.17 -22.10 -4.11
CA LEU A 174 4.74 -21.35 -5.29
C LEU A 174 3.49 -20.51 -4.99
N TYR A 175 2.56 -21.07 -4.21
CA TYR A 175 1.43 -20.30 -3.68
C TYR A 175 1.90 -19.15 -2.79
N ALA A 176 2.84 -19.39 -1.88
CA ALA A 176 3.40 -18.34 -1.03
C ALA A 176 4.09 -17.21 -1.84
N ARG A 177 4.74 -17.53 -2.97
CA ARG A 177 5.27 -16.50 -3.88
C ARG A 177 4.16 -15.61 -4.43
N MET A 178 3.05 -16.20 -4.91
CA MET A 178 1.88 -15.42 -5.34
C MET A 178 1.36 -14.54 -4.20
N VAL A 179 1.25 -15.05 -2.97
CA VAL A 179 0.80 -14.28 -1.81
C VAL A 179 1.69 -13.06 -1.56
N VAL A 180 3.01 -13.24 -1.56
CA VAL A 180 3.98 -12.14 -1.37
C VAL A 180 3.86 -11.10 -2.48
N LEU A 181 3.74 -11.52 -3.74
CA LEU A 181 3.57 -10.62 -4.88
C LEU A 181 2.24 -9.87 -4.81
N THR A 182 1.17 -10.53 -4.35
CA THR A 182 -0.14 -9.89 -4.14
C THR A 182 -0.08 -8.80 -3.07
N VAL A 183 0.62 -9.05 -1.96
CA VAL A 183 0.84 -8.03 -0.93
C VAL A 183 1.69 -6.88 -1.47
N LEU A 184 2.75 -7.17 -2.22
CA LEU A 184 3.58 -6.13 -2.85
C LEU A 184 2.74 -5.25 -3.80
N PHE A 185 1.92 -5.86 -4.64
CA PHE A 185 1.00 -5.14 -5.52
C PHE A 185 -0.01 -4.28 -4.73
N ALA A 186 -0.62 -4.86 -3.67
CA ALA A 186 -1.51 -4.12 -2.78
C ALA A 186 -0.85 -2.87 -2.18
N LEU A 187 0.41 -2.98 -1.75
CA LEU A 187 1.19 -1.87 -1.19
C LEU A 187 1.48 -0.78 -2.22
N VAL A 188 1.73 -1.14 -3.48
CA VAL A 188 1.90 -0.15 -4.57
C VAL A 188 0.61 0.61 -4.82
N VAL A 189 -0.53 -0.09 -4.91
CA VAL A 189 -1.84 0.55 -5.11
C VAL A 189 -2.23 1.41 -3.90
N LEU A 190 -1.90 0.97 -2.69
CA LEU A 190 -2.08 1.79 -1.47
C LEU A 190 -1.28 3.11 -1.57
N ALA A 191 -0.05 3.08 -2.07
CA ALA A 191 0.74 4.31 -2.24
C ALA A 191 0.06 5.28 -3.21
N VAL A 192 -0.51 4.79 -4.31
CA VAL A 192 -1.32 5.59 -5.23
C VAL A 192 -2.55 6.18 -4.52
N ALA A 193 -3.26 5.37 -3.74
CA ALA A 193 -4.44 5.83 -3.00
C ALA A 193 -4.09 6.89 -1.93
N VAL A 194 -2.95 6.77 -1.26
CA VAL A 194 -2.45 7.78 -0.31
C VAL A 194 -2.06 9.06 -1.04
N ALA A 195 -1.46 8.98 -2.24
CA ALA A 195 -1.17 10.15 -3.07
C ALA A 195 -2.45 10.88 -3.47
N ILE A 196 -3.47 10.16 -3.94
CA ILE A 196 -4.81 10.72 -4.24
C ILE A 196 -5.38 11.41 -3.01
N SER A 197 -5.32 10.76 -1.85
CA SER A 197 -5.79 11.30 -0.58
C SER A 197 -5.10 12.60 -0.19
N ALA A 198 -3.80 12.73 -0.48
CA ALA A 198 -3.02 13.94 -0.16
C ALA A 198 -3.30 15.11 -1.11
N VAL A 199 -3.65 14.82 -2.36
CA VAL A 199 -3.95 15.85 -3.38
C VAL A 199 -5.40 16.34 -3.32
N ALA A 200 -6.31 15.50 -2.88
CA ALA A 200 -7.74 15.79 -2.86
C ALA A 200 -8.10 16.80 -1.75
N SER A 201 -8.95 17.77 -2.07
CA SER A 201 -9.45 18.76 -1.11
C SER A 201 -10.79 18.38 -0.45
N ALA A 202 -11.51 17.42 -1.03
CA ALA A 202 -12.81 16.97 -0.54
C ALA A 202 -12.98 15.46 -0.71
N THR A 203 -13.80 14.84 0.15
CA THR A 203 -14.07 13.39 0.10
C THR A 203 -14.65 12.97 -1.26
N ARG A 204 -15.49 13.79 -1.87
CA ARG A 204 -16.08 13.50 -3.20
C ARG A 204 -15.01 13.49 -4.29
N SER A 205 -14.09 14.47 -4.29
CA SER A 205 -12.99 14.51 -5.25
C SER A 205 -12.00 13.36 -5.04
N ALA A 206 -11.70 13.01 -3.79
CA ALA A 206 -10.88 11.85 -3.48
C ALA A 206 -11.47 10.55 -4.04
N LEU A 207 -12.78 10.34 -3.84
CA LEU A 207 -13.47 9.16 -4.37
C LEU A 207 -13.48 9.15 -5.91
N ALA A 208 -13.79 10.29 -6.55
CA ALA A 208 -13.76 10.39 -8.01
C ALA A 208 -12.37 10.09 -8.58
N LEU A 209 -11.32 10.70 -8.01
CA LEU A 209 -9.93 10.43 -8.40
C LEU A 209 -9.55 8.97 -8.17
N ALA A 210 -10.00 8.37 -7.07
CA ALA A 210 -9.74 6.97 -6.76
C ALA A 210 -10.39 6.02 -7.79
N VAL A 211 -11.63 6.29 -8.20
CA VAL A 211 -12.31 5.51 -9.25
C VAL A 211 -11.60 5.68 -10.59
N VAL A 212 -11.24 6.90 -10.98
CA VAL A 212 -10.47 7.15 -12.21
C VAL A 212 -9.12 6.43 -12.17
N ALA A 213 -8.40 6.50 -11.05
CA ALA A 213 -7.14 5.82 -10.89
C ALA A 213 -7.28 4.30 -10.98
N LEU A 214 -8.34 3.72 -10.39
CA LEU A 214 -8.64 2.29 -10.53
C LEU A 214 -8.86 1.91 -11.99
N VAL A 215 -9.67 2.68 -12.74
CA VAL A 215 -9.91 2.42 -14.16
C VAL A 215 -8.61 2.52 -14.97
N VAL A 216 -7.79 3.53 -14.70
CA VAL A 216 -6.48 3.70 -15.36
C VAL A 216 -5.52 2.56 -15.01
N LEU A 217 -5.47 2.13 -13.75
CA LEU A 217 -4.60 1.04 -13.32
C LEU A 217 -5.03 -0.33 -13.86
N LEU A 218 -6.35 -0.58 -13.90
CA LEU A 218 -6.89 -1.89 -14.29
C LEU A 218 -7.01 -2.07 -15.81
N VAL A 219 -7.24 -0.99 -16.54
CA VAL A 219 -7.56 -1.06 -17.97
C VAL A 219 -6.71 -0.09 -18.80
N GLY A 220 -6.55 1.15 -18.31
CA GLY A 220 -5.94 2.22 -19.10
C GLY A 220 -4.50 1.96 -19.48
N ALA A 221 -3.71 1.45 -18.54
CA ALA A 221 -2.29 1.15 -18.80
C ALA A 221 -2.12 0.00 -19.81
N ASP A 222 -2.94 -1.04 -19.72
CA ASP A 222 -2.90 -2.17 -20.62
C ASP A 222 -3.40 -1.79 -22.03
N LEU A 223 -4.46 -0.95 -22.11
CA LEU A 223 -4.90 -0.38 -23.40
C LEU A 223 -3.83 0.48 -24.05
N ALA A 224 -3.09 1.28 -23.26
CA ALA A 224 -2.00 2.09 -23.78
C ALA A 224 -0.87 1.21 -24.37
N LEU A 225 -0.57 0.07 -23.74
CA LEU A 225 0.40 -0.91 -24.25
C LEU A 225 -0.08 -1.54 -25.57
N VAL A 226 -1.35 -1.97 -25.62
CA VAL A 226 -1.95 -2.54 -26.84
C VAL A 226 -1.94 -1.52 -27.99
N TYR A 227 -2.28 -0.26 -27.69
CA TYR A 227 -2.20 0.82 -28.67
C TYR A 227 -0.77 1.05 -29.15
N GLY A 228 0.21 1.11 -28.23
CA GLY A 228 1.63 1.26 -28.57
C GLY A 228 2.16 0.16 -29.49
N LEU A 229 1.67 -1.08 -29.32
CA LEU A 229 1.95 -2.20 -30.23
C LEU A 229 1.29 -1.99 -31.60
N SER A 230 0.02 -1.60 -31.63
CA SER A 230 -0.75 -1.45 -32.87
C SER A 230 -0.19 -0.37 -33.80
N VAL A 231 0.41 0.69 -33.25
CA VAL A 231 1.03 1.78 -34.02
C VAL A 231 2.54 1.59 -34.22
N GLY A 232 3.11 0.46 -33.81
CA GLY A 232 4.51 0.11 -34.00
C GLY A 232 5.53 0.87 -33.16
N ILE A 233 5.07 1.59 -32.11
CA ILE A 233 5.96 2.26 -31.13
C ILE A 233 6.68 1.21 -30.26
N LEU A 234 5.99 0.12 -29.95
CA LEU A 234 6.53 -1.02 -29.21
C LEU A 234 6.81 -2.17 -30.16
N GLY A 235 8.04 -2.67 -30.18
CA GLY A 235 8.41 -3.88 -30.89
C GLY A 235 8.34 -5.12 -30.00
N ASP A 236 8.30 -6.32 -30.61
CA ASP A 236 8.20 -7.60 -29.90
C ASP A 236 9.27 -7.77 -28.81
N GLY A 237 10.49 -7.31 -29.05
CA GLY A 237 11.60 -7.39 -28.09
C GLY A 237 11.45 -6.44 -26.88
N SER A 238 10.69 -5.34 -27.02
CA SER A 238 10.48 -4.35 -25.96
C SER A 238 9.20 -4.61 -25.14
N LEU A 239 8.30 -5.45 -25.65
CA LEU A 239 6.99 -5.71 -25.04
C LEU A 239 7.11 -6.19 -23.59
N ILE A 240 7.99 -7.18 -23.34
CA ILE A 240 8.18 -7.76 -21.99
C ILE A 240 8.62 -6.70 -20.99
N HIS A 241 9.42 -5.72 -21.42
CA HIS A 241 9.83 -4.60 -20.57
C HIS A 241 8.76 -3.52 -20.45
N ALA A 242 7.99 -3.29 -21.53
CA ALA A 242 6.89 -2.34 -21.54
C ALA A 242 5.73 -2.76 -20.60
N LEU A 243 5.48 -4.06 -20.45
CA LEU A 243 4.52 -4.60 -19.47
C LEU A 243 4.85 -4.17 -18.03
N ALA A 244 6.11 -3.91 -17.71
CA ALA A 244 6.52 -3.40 -16.40
C ALA A 244 6.01 -1.98 -16.09
N LEU A 245 5.57 -1.21 -17.10
CA LEU A 245 5.01 0.12 -16.91
C LEU A 245 3.58 0.06 -16.31
N SER A 246 2.84 -1.00 -16.57
CA SER A 246 1.53 -1.25 -15.95
C SER A 246 1.72 -2.02 -14.64
N PRO A 247 1.30 -1.47 -13.47
CA PRO A 247 1.39 -2.20 -12.20
C PRO A 247 0.64 -3.52 -12.20
N LEU A 248 -0.50 -3.59 -12.90
CA LEU A 248 -1.30 -4.79 -13.04
C LEU A 248 -0.58 -5.84 -13.89
N SER A 249 -0.11 -5.46 -15.08
CA SER A 249 0.62 -6.36 -15.97
C SER A 249 1.94 -6.81 -15.36
N ALA A 250 2.64 -5.94 -14.62
CA ALA A 250 3.84 -6.29 -13.87
C ALA A 250 3.54 -7.35 -12.79
N TYR A 251 2.48 -7.18 -12.01
CA TYR A 251 2.03 -8.14 -11.00
C TYR A 251 1.66 -9.49 -11.65
N ARG A 252 0.76 -9.47 -12.65
CA ARG A 252 0.33 -10.67 -13.39
C ARG A 252 1.53 -11.42 -13.97
N GLY A 253 2.41 -10.70 -14.67
CA GLY A 253 3.60 -11.27 -15.27
C GLY A 253 4.53 -11.90 -14.23
N LEU A 254 4.75 -11.26 -13.08
CA LEU A 254 5.54 -11.81 -11.99
C LEU A 254 4.95 -13.10 -11.43
N VAL A 255 3.63 -13.16 -11.19
CA VAL A 255 2.97 -14.37 -10.68
C VAL A 255 3.07 -15.50 -11.70
N LEU A 256 2.76 -15.23 -12.97
CA LEU A 256 2.85 -16.24 -14.02
C LEU A 256 4.29 -16.76 -14.18
N GLU A 257 5.29 -15.87 -14.24
CA GLU A 257 6.69 -16.25 -14.44
C GLU A 257 7.27 -17.01 -13.23
N THR A 258 6.97 -16.57 -12.00
CA THR A 258 7.66 -17.09 -10.80
C THR A 258 6.91 -18.21 -10.08
N ALA A 259 5.62 -18.38 -10.33
CA ALA A 259 4.81 -19.45 -9.74
C ALA A 259 4.34 -20.45 -10.77
N VAL A 260 3.66 -20.01 -11.84
CA VAL A 260 2.98 -20.90 -12.79
C VAL A 260 3.98 -21.55 -13.76
N ILE A 261 4.85 -20.75 -14.42
CA ILE A 261 5.84 -21.30 -15.38
C ILE A 261 6.87 -22.17 -14.66
N VAL A 262 7.28 -21.80 -13.43
CA VAL A 262 8.17 -22.61 -12.61
C VAL A 262 7.52 -23.97 -12.29
N ALA A 263 6.21 -24.01 -11.99
CA ALA A 263 5.49 -25.25 -11.79
C ALA A 263 5.41 -26.09 -13.06
N ALA A 264 5.16 -25.46 -14.21
CA ALA A 264 5.05 -26.15 -15.50
C ALA A 264 6.42 -26.64 -16.05
N GLY A 265 7.54 -26.11 -15.55
CA GLY A 265 8.88 -26.49 -15.99
C GLY A 265 9.29 -26.00 -17.39
N THR A 266 8.32 -25.65 -18.23
CA THR A 266 8.52 -25.14 -19.62
C THR A 266 7.42 -24.13 -19.96
N GLY A 267 7.76 -23.05 -20.68
CA GLY A 267 6.79 -22.07 -21.15
C GLY A 267 7.48 -20.85 -21.76
N PRO A 268 6.76 -20.05 -22.56
CA PRO A 268 7.28 -18.77 -23.02
C PRO A 268 7.46 -17.81 -21.84
N ARG A 269 8.48 -16.95 -21.90
CA ARG A 269 8.65 -15.88 -20.90
C ARG A 269 7.44 -14.95 -20.93
N THR A 270 6.81 -14.76 -19.80
CA THR A 270 5.63 -13.89 -19.63
C THR A 270 5.99 -12.52 -19.09
N ALA A 271 7.15 -12.39 -18.45
CA ALA A 271 7.64 -11.13 -17.90
C ALA A 271 9.16 -11.14 -17.75
N ALA A 272 9.74 -9.93 -17.62
CA ALA A 272 11.10 -9.74 -17.11
C ALA A 272 11.02 -9.40 -15.61
N PRO A 273 11.33 -10.30 -14.69
CA PRO A 273 11.07 -10.10 -13.26
C PRO A 273 11.71 -8.84 -12.70
N LEU A 274 12.94 -8.54 -13.10
CA LEU A 274 13.64 -7.32 -12.66
C LEU A 274 12.93 -6.05 -13.16
N SER A 275 12.53 -6.00 -14.44
CA SER A 275 11.83 -4.85 -15.00
C SER A 275 10.48 -4.64 -14.31
N SER A 276 9.73 -5.72 -14.04
CA SER A 276 8.45 -5.67 -13.35
C SER A 276 8.60 -5.18 -11.90
N LEU A 277 9.59 -5.67 -11.17
CA LEU A 277 9.88 -5.18 -9.81
C LEU A 277 10.31 -3.70 -9.81
N LEU A 278 11.14 -3.29 -10.76
CA LEU A 278 11.53 -1.88 -10.92
C LEU A 278 10.33 -1.00 -11.28
N GLY A 279 9.43 -1.46 -12.16
CA GLY A 279 8.20 -0.75 -12.48
C GLY A 279 7.30 -0.54 -11.25
N LEU A 280 7.09 -1.60 -10.46
CA LEU A 280 6.34 -1.51 -9.20
C LEU A 280 7.00 -0.56 -8.20
N ALA A 281 8.34 -0.63 -8.05
CA ALA A 281 9.10 0.27 -7.18
C ALA A 281 9.00 1.73 -7.64
N LEU A 282 9.03 1.99 -8.95
CA LEU A 282 8.87 3.33 -9.52
C LEU A 282 7.48 3.90 -9.21
N TRP A 283 6.42 3.12 -9.39
CA TRP A 283 5.07 3.53 -9.04
C TRP A 283 4.93 3.84 -7.55
N TRP A 284 5.52 3.01 -6.70
CA TRP A 284 5.51 3.20 -5.25
C TRP A 284 6.24 4.49 -4.85
N LEU A 285 7.47 4.69 -5.34
CA LEU A 285 8.27 5.89 -5.04
C LEU A 285 7.63 7.16 -5.59
N ALA A 286 7.16 7.15 -6.84
CA ALA A 286 6.50 8.28 -7.46
C ALA A 286 5.26 8.71 -6.67
N SER A 287 4.41 7.75 -6.29
CA SER A 287 3.20 8.01 -5.52
C SER A 287 3.49 8.61 -4.15
N LEU A 288 4.44 8.07 -3.39
CA LEU A 288 4.82 8.62 -2.09
C LEU A 288 5.49 9.98 -2.21
N SER A 289 6.23 10.24 -3.29
CA SER A 289 6.82 11.55 -3.59
C SER A 289 5.73 12.58 -3.86
N VAL A 290 4.71 12.24 -4.66
CA VAL A 290 3.54 13.08 -4.91
C VAL A 290 2.79 13.37 -3.60
N ALA A 291 2.54 12.37 -2.76
CA ALA A 291 1.89 12.54 -1.47
C ALA A 291 2.67 13.51 -0.57
N THR A 292 3.99 13.32 -0.47
CA THR A 292 4.88 14.17 0.33
C THR A 292 4.88 15.62 -0.15
N TYR A 293 4.93 15.80 -1.48
CA TYR A 293 4.88 17.14 -2.08
C TYR A 293 3.53 17.83 -1.85
N ALA A 294 2.43 17.09 -1.96
CA ALA A 294 1.09 17.62 -1.68
C ALA A 294 0.96 18.06 -0.22
N VAL A 295 1.37 17.20 0.73
CA VAL A 295 1.37 17.54 2.17
C VAL A 295 2.26 18.76 2.49
N LYS A 296 3.36 18.96 1.76
CA LYS A 296 4.22 20.16 1.94
C LYS A 296 3.52 21.44 1.50
N ARG A 297 2.63 21.38 0.50
CA ARG A 297 1.94 22.54 -0.08
C ARG A 297 0.58 22.86 0.55
N ALA A 298 -0.09 21.85 1.07
CA ALA A 298 -1.37 22.01 1.76
C ALA A 298 -1.20 22.76 3.07
#